data_983665bd735ee3a368d2cc58e1a39c55
#
_entry.id   983665bd735ee3a368d2cc58e1a39c55
#
_cell.length_a   1.000
_cell.length_b   1.000
_cell.length_c   1.000
_cell.angle_alpha   90.00
_cell.angle_beta   90.00
_cell.angle_gamma   90.00
#
_symmetry.space_group_name_H-M   'P 1'
#
loop_
_entity.id
_entity.type
_entity.pdbx_description
1 polymer ?
#
loop_
_entity_poly.entity_id
_entity_poly.type
_entity_poly.pdbx_seq_one_letter_code
_entity_poly.pdbx_strand_id
1 'polypeptide(L)'
;MKRRDLLRQLAVAPLIALGSSSAAGTSKIPLKIMMKSAWGSDDPTKAAFPFLHGHALAEAGHNVQIFLLGEAVSLMRKSVANSVVPVGWPPLAEVLAKLAEKKIPIYACGACSQARGVTESDLSNYGAKFGNPSIFVAMVEWADKIITE
;
A
#
# COMPACT_ATOMS: atom_id res chain seq x y z
N MET A 1 4.23 45.19 75.85
CA MET A 1 3.32 45.70 74.82
C MET A 1 4.15 45.87 73.54
N LYS A 2 4.08 44.92 72.64
CA LYS A 2 4.80 45.02 71.32
C LYS A 2 4.01 44.33 70.24
N ARG A 3 3.75 45.06 69.18
CA ARG A 3 2.87 44.71 68.07
C ARG A 3 3.60 43.70 67.15
N ARG A 4 2.85 42.72 66.73
CA ARG A 4 3.27 41.67 65.83
C ARG A 4 2.90 42.11 64.40
N ASP A 5 3.90 42.43 63.61
CA ASP A 5 3.72 42.66 62.17
C ASP A 5 3.84 41.31 61.41
N LEU A 6 2.73 40.96 60.83
CA LEU A 6 2.58 39.74 60.02
C LEU A 6 2.89 40.06 58.56
N LEU A 7 4.09 39.75 58.09
CA LEU A 7 4.44 39.88 56.70
C LEU A 7 3.80 38.73 55.91
N ARG A 8 2.76 39.08 55.16
CA ARG A 8 2.21 38.18 54.12
C ARG A 8 3.15 38.14 52.93
N GLN A 9 3.85 37.04 52.76
CA GLN A 9 4.57 36.73 51.51
C GLN A 9 3.56 36.20 50.51
N LEU A 10 3.28 36.97 49.46
CA LEU A 10 2.56 36.55 48.28
C LEU A 10 3.52 35.76 47.40
N ALA A 11 3.36 34.44 47.39
CA ALA A 11 4.06 33.58 46.45
C ALA A 11 3.41 33.73 45.07
N VAL A 12 4.12 34.37 44.14
CA VAL A 12 3.76 34.41 42.73
C VAL A 12 4.30 33.13 42.11
N ALA A 13 3.41 32.20 41.76
CA ALA A 13 3.76 31.02 41.01
C ALA A 13 3.90 31.40 39.53
N PRO A 14 4.98 30.99 38.83
CA PRO A 14 5.04 31.21 37.40
C PRO A 14 4.14 30.22 36.68
N LEU A 15 3.23 30.74 35.88
CA LEU A 15 2.39 29.99 34.96
C LEU A 15 3.31 29.47 33.82
N ILE A 16 3.71 28.19 33.88
CA ILE A 16 4.38 27.55 32.77
C ILE A 16 3.33 27.25 31.72
N ALA A 17 3.29 28.07 30.69
CA ALA A 17 2.51 27.79 29.49
C ALA A 17 3.15 26.59 28.77
N LEU A 18 2.53 25.43 28.91
CA LEU A 18 2.82 24.27 28.04
C LEU A 18 2.40 24.63 26.62
N GLY A 19 3.35 25.12 25.85
CA GLY A 19 3.19 25.28 24.42
C GLY A 19 2.97 23.91 23.76
N SER A 20 1.72 23.63 23.40
CA SER A 20 1.39 22.51 22.52
C SER A 20 2.06 22.77 21.16
N SER A 21 3.24 22.20 20.94
CA SER A 21 3.82 22.09 19.61
C SER A 21 2.91 21.20 18.77
N SER A 22 1.94 21.80 18.07
CA SER A 22 1.31 21.17 16.93
C SER A 22 2.40 20.93 15.90
N ALA A 23 2.88 19.69 15.82
CA ALA A 23 3.65 19.22 14.67
C ALA A 23 2.72 19.41 13.46
N ALA A 24 2.94 20.48 12.71
CA ALA A 24 2.34 20.66 11.40
C ALA A 24 2.86 19.54 10.52
N GLY A 25 2.11 18.43 10.46
CA GLY A 25 2.35 17.35 9.51
C GLY A 25 2.29 17.98 8.14
N THR A 26 3.42 18.04 7.45
CA THR A 26 3.47 18.38 6.03
C THR A 26 2.52 17.43 5.32
N SER A 27 1.36 17.93 4.90
CA SER A 27 0.38 17.20 4.11
C SER A 27 1.08 16.81 2.80
N LYS A 28 1.56 15.56 2.72
CA LYS A 28 2.13 15.02 1.49
C LYS A 28 1.03 14.98 0.45
N ILE A 29 1.28 15.56 -0.72
CA ILE A 29 0.37 15.44 -1.87
C ILE A 29 0.33 13.97 -2.27
N PRO A 30 -0.87 13.34 -2.32
CA PRO A 30 -1.00 11.96 -2.77
C PRO A 30 -0.48 11.80 -4.20
N LEU A 31 0.45 10.89 -4.41
CA LEU A 31 0.93 10.53 -5.73
C LEU A 31 0.05 9.43 -6.33
N LYS A 32 -0.04 9.41 -7.64
CA LYS A 32 -0.60 8.31 -8.44
C LYS A 32 0.55 7.38 -8.82
N ILE A 33 0.51 6.13 -8.34
CA ILE A 33 1.61 5.19 -8.48
C ILE A 33 1.13 3.93 -9.19
N MET A 34 1.78 3.60 -10.30
CA MET A 34 1.61 2.33 -10.98
C MET A 34 2.69 1.36 -10.53
N MET A 35 2.30 0.25 -9.90
CA MET A 35 3.18 -0.89 -9.66
C MET A 35 3.08 -1.83 -10.86
N LYS A 36 4.22 -2.28 -11.39
CA LYS A 36 4.26 -3.21 -12.53
C LYS A 36 5.17 -4.38 -12.19
N SER A 37 4.72 -5.61 -12.41
CA SER A 37 5.53 -6.81 -12.19
C SER A 37 5.26 -7.90 -13.21
N ALA A 38 6.33 -8.69 -13.49
CA ALA A 38 6.25 -9.91 -14.30
C ALA A 38 6.74 -11.16 -13.54
N TRP A 39 7.11 -11.05 -12.25
CA TRP A 39 7.63 -12.14 -11.45
C TRP A 39 6.53 -13.10 -10.99
N GLY A 40 6.74 -14.39 -11.22
CA GLY A 40 5.83 -15.47 -10.80
C GLY A 40 6.29 -16.15 -9.51
N SER A 41 5.70 -17.30 -9.21
CA SER A 41 5.94 -18.06 -7.97
C SER A 41 7.31 -18.73 -7.89
N ASP A 42 8.10 -18.69 -8.94
CA ASP A 42 9.48 -19.20 -9.00
C ASP A 42 10.45 -18.37 -8.14
N ASP A 43 10.16 -17.09 -7.91
CA ASP A 43 10.84 -16.25 -6.93
C ASP A 43 9.79 -15.65 -5.99
N PRO A 44 9.47 -16.30 -4.86
CA PRO A 44 8.41 -15.87 -3.94
C PRO A 44 8.58 -14.45 -3.40
N THR A 45 9.81 -14.01 -3.21
CA THR A 45 10.12 -12.68 -2.69
C THR A 45 9.82 -11.60 -3.73
N LYS A 46 10.33 -11.75 -4.95
CA LYS A 46 10.03 -10.82 -6.04
C LYS A 46 8.56 -10.84 -6.43
N ALA A 47 7.94 -12.03 -6.43
CA ALA A 47 6.50 -12.17 -6.68
C ALA A 47 5.65 -11.35 -5.72
N ALA A 48 6.05 -11.25 -4.44
CA ALA A 48 5.29 -10.54 -3.42
C ALA A 48 5.54 -9.02 -3.39
N PHE A 49 6.68 -8.53 -3.84
CA PHE A 49 7.06 -7.11 -3.73
C PHE A 49 6.05 -6.13 -4.31
N PRO A 50 5.49 -6.30 -5.52
CA PRO A 50 4.55 -5.31 -6.06
C PRO A 50 3.30 -5.16 -5.20
N PHE A 51 2.90 -6.22 -4.50
CA PHE A 51 1.75 -6.21 -3.60
C PHE A 51 2.10 -5.64 -2.23
N LEU A 52 3.24 -6.02 -1.66
CA LEU A 52 3.75 -5.50 -0.37
C LEU A 52 4.00 -4.00 -0.44
N HIS A 53 4.75 -3.56 -1.46
CA HIS A 53 5.06 -2.15 -1.64
C HIS A 53 3.83 -1.35 -2.08
N GLY A 54 2.98 -1.92 -2.94
CA GLY A 54 1.69 -1.32 -3.30
C GLY A 54 0.79 -1.08 -2.09
N HIS A 55 0.71 -2.06 -1.18
CA HIS A 55 -0.03 -1.90 0.08
C HIS A 55 0.58 -0.81 0.96
N ALA A 56 1.90 -0.81 1.16
CA ALA A 56 2.59 0.19 1.97
C ALA A 56 2.43 1.62 1.42
N LEU A 57 2.48 1.78 0.09
CA LEU A 57 2.25 3.06 -0.56
C LEU A 57 0.81 3.55 -0.39
N ALA A 58 -0.17 2.65 -0.47
CA ALA A 58 -1.57 2.98 -0.21
C ALA A 58 -1.80 3.36 1.27
N GLU A 59 -1.15 2.66 2.22
CA GLU A 59 -1.17 3.03 3.65
C GLU A 59 -0.57 4.42 3.89
N ALA A 60 0.45 4.80 3.10
CA ALA A 60 1.06 6.12 3.14
C ALA A 60 0.18 7.22 2.51
N GLY A 61 -1.01 6.88 2.01
CA GLY A 61 -1.99 7.81 1.44
C GLY A 61 -1.83 8.07 -0.06
N HIS A 62 -1.07 7.24 -0.78
CA HIS A 62 -0.93 7.36 -2.22
C HIS A 62 -2.03 6.58 -2.98
N ASN A 63 -2.34 7.01 -4.20
CA ASN A 63 -3.24 6.31 -5.10
C ASN A 63 -2.44 5.24 -5.86
N VAL A 64 -2.72 3.97 -5.62
CA VAL A 64 -1.95 2.85 -6.20
C VAL A 64 -2.83 2.04 -7.15
N GLN A 65 -2.26 1.64 -8.28
CA GLN A 65 -2.80 0.62 -9.18
C GLN A 65 -1.69 -0.38 -9.53
N ILE A 66 -2.04 -1.64 -9.70
CA ILE A 66 -1.08 -2.73 -9.97
C ILE A 66 -1.38 -3.32 -11.34
N PHE A 67 -0.34 -3.49 -12.20
CA PHE A 67 -0.43 -4.15 -13.48
C PHE A 67 0.49 -5.37 -13.53
N LEU A 68 -0.09 -6.55 -13.73
CA LEU A 68 0.62 -7.83 -13.77
C LEU A 68 0.82 -8.30 -15.21
N LEU A 69 2.04 -8.73 -15.52
CA LEU A 69 2.48 -9.23 -16.81
C LEU A 69 3.07 -10.62 -16.66
N GLY A 70 3.27 -11.31 -17.80
CA GLY A 70 4.02 -12.57 -17.82
C GLY A 70 3.58 -13.55 -16.74
N GLU A 71 4.54 -14.07 -15.98
CA GLU A 71 4.31 -15.06 -14.92
C GLU A 71 3.53 -14.51 -13.73
N ALA A 72 3.59 -13.19 -13.47
CA ALA A 72 2.90 -12.56 -12.36
C ALA A 72 1.36 -12.74 -12.41
N VAL A 73 0.77 -12.92 -13.59
CA VAL A 73 -0.68 -13.13 -13.69
C VAL A 73 -1.12 -14.44 -13.02
N SER A 74 -0.24 -15.46 -12.96
CA SER A 74 -0.53 -16.73 -12.30
C SER A 74 -0.76 -16.61 -10.80
N LEU A 75 -0.23 -15.54 -10.18
CA LEU A 75 -0.42 -15.23 -8.76
C LEU A 75 -1.89 -14.92 -8.41
N MET A 76 -2.71 -14.63 -9.40
CA MET A 76 -4.15 -14.43 -9.21
C MET A 76 -4.92 -15.73 -8.95
N ARG A 77 -4.33 -16.89 -9.22
CA ARG A 77 -4.92 -18.17 -8.81
C ARG A 77 -4.75 -18.37 -7.32
N LYS A 78 -5.83 -18.64 -6.63
CA LYS A 78 -5.84 -18.86 -5.18
C LYS A 78 -4.83 -19.92 -4.72
N SER A 79 -4.72 -21.02 -5.47
CA SER A 79 -3.76 -22.09 -5.17
C SER A 79 -2.29 -21.61 -5.27
N VAL A 80 -1.98 -20.76 -6.26
CA VAL A 80 -0.65 -20.18 -6.43
C VAL A 80 -0.37 -19.15 -5.35
N ALA A 81 -1.30 -18.21 -5.12
CA ALA A 81 -1.17 -17.18 -4.09
C ALA A 81 -0.91 -17.79 -2.69
N ASN A 82 -1.61 -18.89 -2.36
CA ASN A 82 -1.44 -19.60 -1.08
C ASN A 82 -0.06 -20.30 -0.97
N SER A 83 0.58 -20.65 -2.07
CA SER A 83 1.89 -21.32 -2.08
C SER A 83 3.06 -20.34 -2.01
N VAL A 84 2.84 -19.05 -2.31
CA VAL A 84 3.88 -18.02 -2.29
C VAL A 84 4.05 -17.50 -0.87
N VAL A 85 5.11 -17.95 -0.21
CA VAL A 85 5.46 -17.55 1.16
C VAL A 85 6.90 -17.00 1.14
N PRO A 86 7.06 -15.67 0.98
CA PRO A 86 8.38 -15.06 0.96
C PRO A 86 9.06 -15.15 2.32
N VAL A 87 10.37 -15.39 2.33
CA VAL A 87 11.13 -15.48 3.58
C VAL A 87 11.11 -14.15 4.33
N GLY A 88 10.64 -14.15 5.57
CA GLY A 88 10.58 -12.96 6.42
C GLY A 88 9.42 -12.01 6.14
N TRP A 89 8.48 -12.40 5.26
CA TRP A 89 7.32 -11.59 4.89
C TRP A 89 6.02 -12.39 5.04
N PRO A 90 4.86 -11.73 5.16
CA PRO A 90 3.58 -12.42 5.18
C PRO A 90 3.33 -13.25 3.92
N PRO A 91 2.55 -14.34 4.00
CA PRO A 91 2.09 -15.06 2.81
C PRO A 91 1.39 -14.14 1.81
N LEU A 92 1.62 -14.36 0.51
CA LEU A 92 1.04 -13.49 -0.55
C LEU A 92 -0.49 -13.42 -0.46
N ALA A 93 -1.15 -14.53 -0.15
CA ALA A 93 -2.61 -14.56 -0.02
C ALA A 93 -3.15 -13.56 1.01
N GLU A 94 -2.44 -13.36 2.12
CA GLU A 94 -2.83 -12.37 3.15
C GLU A 94 -2.66 -10.93 2.64
N VAL A 95 -1.59 -10.68 1.89
CA VAL A 95 -1.35 -9.35 1.30
C VAL A 95 -2.41 -9.02 0.24
N LEU A 96 -2.75 -9.98 -0.62
CA LEU A 96 -3.80 -9.82 -1.62
C LEU A 96 -5.17 -9.56 -0.99
N ALA A 97 -5.50 -10.22 0.12
CA ALA A 97 -6.72 -9.95 0.86
C ALA A 97 -6.79 -8.50 1.35
N LYS A 98 -5.70 -7.97 1.90
CA LYS A 98 -5.62 -6.56 2.35
C LYS A 98 -5.78 -5.57 1.18
N LEU A 99 -5.19 -5.88 0.02
CA LEU A 99 -5.35 -5.05 -1.18
C LEU A 99 -6.81 -5.05 -1.67
N ALA A 100 -7.46 -6.21 -1.64
CA ALA A 100 -8.88 -6.35 -2.01
C ALA A 100 -9.80 -5.57 -1.05
N GLU A 101 -9.58 -5.65 0.26
CA GLU A 101 -10.30 -4.86 1.27
C GLU A 101 -10.18 -3.34 1.02
N LYS A 102 -8.99 -2.89 0.65
CA LYS A 102 -8.72 -1.49 0.29
C LYS A 102 -9.19 -1.12 -1.12
N LYS A 103 -9.71 -2.08 -1.88
CA LYS A 103 -10.15 -1.90 -3.27
C LYS A 103 -9.06 -1.33 -4.18
N ILE A 104 -7.80 -1.71 -3.94
CA ILE A 104 -6.68 -1.32 -4.79
C ILE A 104 -6.84 -2.01 -6.14
N PRO A 105 -6.91 -1.26 -7.26
CA PRO A 105 -7.11 -1.85 -8.57
C PRO A 105 -5.92 -2.72 -8.99
N ILE A 106 -6.21 -3.97 -9.37
CA ILE A 106 -5.23 -4.90 -9.92
C ILE A 106 -5.69 -5.29 -11.32
N TYR A 107 -4.81 -5.16 -12.29
CA TYR A 107 -5.04 -5.57 -13.67
C TYR A 107 -4.04 -6.66 -14.07
N ALA A 108 -4.54 -7.78 -14.53
CA ALA A 108 -3.73 -8.87 -15.09
C ALA A 108 -3.81 -8.85 -16.62
N CYS A 109 -2.67 -8.79 -17.28
CA CYS A 109 -2.59 -8.81 -18.75
C CYS A 109 -3.43 -9.96 -19.32
N GLY A 110 -4.41 -9.66 -20.15
CA GLY A 110 -5.37 -10.64 -20.67
C GLY A 110 -4.70 -11.72 -21.53
N ALA A 111 -3.80 -11.35 -22.44
CA ALA A 111 -3.04 -12.32 -23.26
C ALA A 111 -2.15 -13.21 -22.40
N CYS A 112 -1.47 -12.64 -21.39
CA CYS A 112 -0.65 -13.43 -20.46
C CYS A 112 -1.52 -14.38 -19.62
N SER A 113 -2.68 -13.92 -19.20
CA SER A 113 -3.67 -14.70 -18.43
C SER A 113 -4.22 -15.87 -19.25
N GLN A 114 -4.60 -15.63 -20.49
CA GLN A 114 -5.09 -16.66 -21.40
C GLN A 114 -4.03 -17.74 -21.62
N ALA A 115 -2.78 -17.35 -21.88
CA ALA A 115 -1.68 -18.29 -22.10
C ALA A 115 -1.39 -19.18 -20.87
N ARG A 116 -1.76 -18.73 -19.66
CA ARG A 116 -1.53 -19.43 -18.38
C ARG A 116 -2.82 -19.98 -17.75
N GLY A 117 -3.93 -19.92 -18.47
CA GLY A 117 -5.24 -20.42 -18.02
C GLY A 117 -5.75 -19.71 -16.76
N VAL A 118 -5.41 -18.43 -16.55
CA VAL A 118 -5.99 -17.59 -15.50
C VAL A 118 -7.37 -17.13 -15.97
N THR A 119 -8.38 -17.35 -15.14
CA THR A 119 -9.77 -17.11 -15.45
C THR A 119 -10.32 -15.84 -14.77
N GLU A 120 -11.48 -15.37 -15.20
CA GLU A 120 -12.17 -14.27 -14.53
C GLU A 120 -12.54 -14.62 -13.07
N SER A 121 -12.85 -15.89 -12.81
CA SER A 121 -13.10 -16.38 -11.45
C SER A 121 -11.86 -16.25 -10.56
N ASP A 122 -10.65 -16.49 -11.10
CA ASP A 122 -9.41 -16.31 -10.36
C ASP A 122 -9.21 -14.83 -9.98
N LEU A 123 -9.48 -13.93 -10.92
CA LEU A 123 -9.34 -12.48 -10.71
C LEU A 123 -10.34 -11.95 -9.70
N SER A 124 -11.58 -12.42 -9.75
CA SER A 124 -12.66 -11.96 -8.88
C SER A 124 -12.39 -12.21 -7.40
N ASN A 125 -11.60 -13.22 -7.05
CA ASN A 125 -11.18 -13.49 -5.66
C ASN A 125 -10.48 -12.31 -4.99
N TYR A 126 -9.85 -11.44 -5.78
CA TYR A 126 -9.08 -10.29 -5.30
C TYR A 126 -9.59 -8.96 -5.86
N GLY A 127 -10.77 -8.95 -6.48
CA GLY A 127 -11.31 -7.77 -7.15
C GLY A 127 -10.49 -7.30 -8.35
N ALA A 128 -9.62 -8.17 -8.88
CA ALA A 128 -8.78 -7.90 -10.03
C ALA A 128 -9.59 -8.00 -11.34
N LYS A 129 -9.03 -7.44 -12.42
CA LYS A 129 -9.64 -7.43 -13.77
C LYS A 129 -8.62 -7.78 -14.83
N PHE A 130 -9.09 -8.21 -15.98
CA PHE A 130 -8.23 -8.33 -17.15
C PHE A 130 -7.79 -6.95 -17.63
N GLY A 131 -6.49 -6.82 -17.86
CA GLY A 131 -5.87 -5.68 -18.51
C GLY A 131 -5.65 -5.95 -20.01
N ASN A 132 -5.63 -4.89 -20.80
CA ASN A 132 -5.30 -4.88 -22.21
C ASN A 132 -4.35 -3.71 -22.53
N PRO A 133 -3.84 -3.58 -23.77
CA PRO A 133 -2.93 -2.49 -24.13
C PRO A 133 -3.48 -1.10 -23.86
N SER A 134 -4.78 -0.86 -24.09
CA SER A 134 -5.39 0.44 -23.83
C SER A 134 -5.44 0.77 -22.34
N ILE A 135 -5.75 -0.20 -21.48
CA ILE A 135 -5.72 -0.03 -20.02
C ILE A 135 -4.28 0.23 -19.57
N PHE A 136 -3.29 -0.48 -20.12
CA PHE A 136 -1.89 -0.25 -19.79
C PHE A 136 -1.44 1.18 -20.13
N VAL A 137 -1.78 1.67 -21.32
CA VAL A 137 -1.47 3.05 -21.75
C VAL A 137 -2.15 4.05 -20.80
N ALA A 138 -3.45 3.87 -20.52
CA ALA A 138 -4.18 4.75 -19.60
C ALA A 138 -3.57 4.78 -18.19
N MET A 139 -3.06 3.64 -17.69
CA MET A 139 -2.38 3.58 -16.40
C MET A 139 -1.02 4.30 -16.42
N VAL A 140 -0.27 4.19 -17.51
CA VAL A 140 0.99 4.93 -17.69
C VAL A 140 0.76 6.43 -17.72
N GLU A 141 -0.25 6.89 -18.47
CA GLU A 141 -0.63 8.31 -18.54
C GLU A 141 -1.19 8.86 -17.23
N TRP A 142 -1.88 8.01 -16.46
CA TRP A 142 -2.42 8.37 -15.15
C TRP A 142 -1.34 8.51 -14.09
N ALA A 143 -0.25 7.75 -14.15
CA ALA A 143 0.71 7.62 -13.07
C ALA A 143 1.71 8.78 -13.00
N ASP A 144 1.91 9.36 -11.82
CA ASP A 144 3.03 10.27 -11.53
C ASP A 144 4.35 9.49 -11.38
N LYS A 145 4.27 8.23 -10.94
CA LYS A 145 5.40 7.30 -10.77
C LYS A 145 5.04 5.90 -11.24
N ILE A 146 5.99 5.25 -11.90
CA ILE A 146 5.90 3.83 -12.27
C ILE A 146 7.03 3.11 -11.55
N ILE A 147 6.66 2.10 -10.77
CA ILE A 147 7.60 1.22 -10.06
C ILE A 147 7.51 -0.17 -10.71
N THR A 148 8.63 -0.68 -11.16
CA THR A 148 8.75 -2.02 -11.73
C THR A 148 9.50 -2.90 -10.75
N GLU A 149 8.88 -3.97 -10.35
CA GLU A 149 9.38 -4.99 -9.43
C GLU A 149 9.57 -6.32 -10.16
#